data_6aa8dd0d9e6b13a5adb78f3b05a5fc3a
#
_entry.id   6aa8dd0d9e6b13a5adb78f3b05a5fc3a
#
_cell.length_a   1.000
_cell.length_b   1.000
_cell.length_c   1.000
_cell.angle_alpha   90.00
_cell.angle_beta   90.00
_cell.angle_gamma   90.00
#
_symmetry.space_group_name_H-M   'P 1'
#
loop_
_entity.id
_entity.type
_entity.pdbx_description
1 polymer ?
#
loop_
_entity_poly.entity_id
_entity_poly.type
_entity_poly.pdbx_seq_one_letter_code
_entity_poly.pdbx_strand_id
1 'polypeptide(L)'
;MTNYYCLVAGLPDLSLEDGKLNYTVANLKSEIYSELSEKDRKLIDLFYLKFDNANLLKLLKDKEAATDFEGNYSQNELLALISSVREGDAPDKRYPSYLYEFITAYLALSAEELYCAEDMLSACYYAYAMNCGNQFVSSWFEFNLNINNILAALTARKYKMDVSQVVVGKTDVSEMVRTSNARDFGLSEILEYFEQVLLSLIHI
;
A
#
# COMPACT_ATOMS: atom_id res chain seq x y z
N MET A 1 15.59 -24.10 2.35
CA MET A 1 14.22 -23.70 2.77
C MET A 1 14.32 -23.35 4.23
N THR A 2 14.14 -22.11 4.59
CA THR A 2 14.13 -21.66 5.99
C THR A 2 12.86 -22.22 6.64
N ASN A 3 13.00 -22.85 7.80
CA ASN A 3 11.89 -23.52 8.46
C ASN A 3 11.43 -22.69 9.67
N TYR A 4 10.25 -22.08 9.59
CA TYR A 4 9.69 -21.19 10.60
C TYR A 4 8.68 -21.86 11.55
N TYR A 5 8.68 -23.20 11.68
CA TYR A 5 7.70 -23.90 12.50
C TYR A 5 7.68 -23.43 13.96
N CYS A 6 8.86 -23.21 14.55
CA CYS A 6 8.93 -22.73 15.94
C CYS A 6 8.41 -21.30 16.06
N LEU A 7 8.74 -20.43 15.09
CA LEU A 7 8.24 -19.06 15.07
C LEU A 7 6.71 -19.04 14.96
N VAL A 8 6.15 -19.77 13.99
CA VAL A 8 4.70 -19.82 13.77
C VAL A 8 3.96 -20.44 14.97
N ALA A 9 4.52 -21.49 15.58
CA ALA A 9 3.91 -22.10 16.77
C ALA A 9 3.98 -21.21 18.02
N GLY A 10 4.91 -20.23 18.04
CA GLY A 10 5.05 -19.27 19.14
C GLY A 10 4.25 -17.97 18.97
N LEU A 11 3.61 -17.77 17.80
CA LEU A 11 2.77 -16.59 17.60
C LEU A 11 1.55 -16.60 18.51
N PRO A 12 1.12 -15.45 19.03
CA PRO A 12 -0.06 -15.36 19.87
C PRO A 12 -1.33 -15.71 19.08
N ASP A 13 -2.22 -16.50 19.68
CA ASP A 13 -3.56 -16.68 19.16
C ASP A 13 -4.34 -15.36 19.28
N LEU A 14 -4.98 -14.95 18.18
CA LEU A 14 -5.78 -13.73 18.11
C LEU A 14 -7.25 -14.11 17.99
N SER A 15 -8.08 -13.65 18.94
CA SER A 15 -9.55 -13.77 18.88
C SER A 15 -10.18 -12.38 18.72
N LEU A 16 -11.26 -12.31 17.95
CA LEU A 16 -12.07 -11.09 17.84
C LEU A 16 -12.76 -10.71 19.17
N GLU A 17 -12.84 -11.68 20.12
CA GLU A 17 -13.42 -11.49 21.44
C GLU A 17 -12.42 -10.92 22.45
N ASP A 18 -11.12 -10.91 22.10
CA ASP A 18 -10.06 -10.37 22.94
C ASP A 18 -10.14 -8.84 22.97
N GLY A 19 -10.66 -8.28 24.06
CA GLY A 19 -10.85 -6.84 24.23
C GLY A 19 -9.57 -6.00 24.26
N LYS A 20 -8.39 -6.59 24.45
CA LYS A 20 -7.06 -5.97 24.37
C LYS A 20 -6.02 -7.00 23.94
N LEU A 21 -5.28 -6.69 22.88
CA LEU A 21 -4.05 -7.41 22.56
C LEU A 21 -2.98 -7.05 23.60
N ASN A 22 -2.48 -8.04 24.33
CA ASN A 22 -1.34 -7.88 25.24
C ASN A 22 0.00 -7.77 24.49
N TYR A 23 -0.04 -7.63 23.16
CA TYR A 23 1.08 -7.70 22.26
C TYR A 23 1.04 -6.53 21.28
N THR A 24 2.08 -5.73 21.22
CA THR A 24 2.14 -4.59 20.31
C THR A 24 2.67 -5.02 18.95
N VAL A 25 2.29 -4.31 17.88
CA VAL A 25 2.83 -4.51 16.53
C VAL A 25 4.36 -4.39 16.52
N ALA A 26 4.93 -3.47 17.30
CA ALA A 26 6.37 -3.28 17.41
C ALA A 26 7.06 -4.51 18.04
N ASN A 27 6.49 -5.09 19.09
CA ASN A 27 7.01 -6.31 19.71
C ASN A 27 6.96 -7.49 18.74
N LEU A 28 5.82 -7.68 18.06
CA LEU A 28 5.64 -8.71 17.05
C LEU A 28 6.66 -8.56 15.91
N LYS A 29 6.82 -7.34 15.39
CA LYS A 29 7.79 -7.04 14.34
C LYS A 29 9.21 -7.41 14.81
N SER A 30 9.63 -6.97 16.00
CA SER A 30 10.96 -7.26 16.54
C SER A 30 11.22 -8.75 16.68
N GLU A 31 10.25 -9.50 17.20
CA GLU A 31 10.37 -10.96 17.39
C GLU A 31 10.44 -11.71 16.06
N ILE A 32 9.53 -11.41 15.13
CA ILE A 32 9.50 -12.03 13.80
C ILE A 32 10.81 -11.72 13.04
N TYR A 33 11.26 -10.46 13.05
CA TYR A 33 12.44 -10.03 12.29
C TYR A 33 13.73 -10.68 12.78
N SER A 34 13.84 -11.05 14.06
CA SER A 34 15.01 -11.75 14.57
C SER A 34 15.22 -13.13 13.93
N GLU A 35 14.13 -13.80 13.55
CA GLU A 35 14.11 -15.16 13.03
C GLU A 35 14.05 -15.24 11.49
N LEU A 36 13.60 -14.17 10.83
CA LEU A 36 13.41 -14.18 9.38
C LEU A 36 14.73 -14.07 8.61
N SER A 37 14.79 -14.77 7.46
CA SER A 37 15.83 -14.54 6.46
C SER A 37 15.72 -13.12 5.89
N GLU A 38 16.82 -12.57 5.38
CA GLU A 38 16.83 -11.24 4.74
C GLU A 38 15.80 -11.15 3.59
N LYS A 39 15.65 -12.24 2.82
CA LYS A 39 14.68 -12.32 1.74
C LYS A 39 13.24 -12.20 2.25
N ASP A 40 12.92 -12.89 3.33
CA ASP A 40 11.56 -12.93 3.88
C ASP A 40 11.25 -11.63 4.65
N ARG A 41 12.26 -10.99 5.29
CA ARG A 41 12.13 -9.64 5.86
C ARG A 41 11.68 -8.64 4.80
N LYS A 42 12.29 -8.64 3.61
CA LYS A 42 11.91 -7.75 2.49
C LYS A 42 10.47 -7.96 2.05
N LEU A 43 9.93 -9.18 2.15
CA LEU A 43 8.50 -9.41 1.86
C LEU A 43 7.60 -8.81 2.94
N ILE A 44 7.99 -8.92 4.21
CA ILE A 44 7.24 -8.30 5.32
C ILE A 44 7.32 -6.77 5.26
N ASP A 45 8.50 -6.21 4.90
CA ASP A 45 8.69 -4.76 4.74
C ASP A 45 7.69 -4.15 3.76
N LEU A 46 7.25 -4.89 2.72
CA LEU A 46 6.25 -4.41 1.78
C LEU A 46 4.95 -3.95 2.46
N PHE A 47 4.53 -4.63 3.54
CA PHE A 47 3.30 -4.29 4.26
C PHE A 47 3.44 -3.00 5.09
N TYR A 48 4.66 -2.64 5.47
CA TYR A 48 4.96 -1.43 6.23
C TYR A 48 5.21 -0.20 5.34
N LEU A 49 5.51 -0.40 4.05
CA LEU A 49 5.72 0.71 3.10
C LEU A 49 4.52 1.66 3.00
N LYS A 50 3.32 1.24 3.35
CA LYS A 50 2.15 2.14 3.43
C LYS A 50 2.36 3.29 4.42
N PHE A 51 3.05 3.04 5.53
CA PHE A 51 3.39 4.08 6.52
C PHE A 51 4.50 4.99 6.00
N ASP A 52 5.50 4.40 5.32
CA ASP A 52 6.57 5.16 4.66
C ASP A 52 6.00 6.07 3.57
N ASN A 53 5.03 5.59 2.79
CA ASN A 53 4.34 6.38 1.77
C ASN A 53 3.59 7.57 2.38
N ALA A 54 2.84 7.35 3.47
CA ALA A 54 2.14 8.41 4.17
C ALA A 54 3.12 9.44 4.76
N ASN A 55 4.23 8.98 5.36
CA ASN A 55 5.28 9.82 5.88
C ASN A 55 5.96 10.63 4.77
N LEU A 56 6.28 10.00 3.65
CA LEU A 56 6.90 10.65 2.50
C LEU A 56 6.04 11.80 1.97
N LEU A 57 4.72 11.58 1.81
CA LEU A 57 3.79 12.63 1.37
C LEU A 57 3.72 13.79 2.35
N LYS A 58 3.74 13.52 3.67
CA LYS A 58 3.79 14.56 4.70
C LYS A 58 5.08 15.40 4.56
N LEU A 59 6.24 14.73 4.47
CA LEU A 59 7.56 15.38 4.40
C LEU A 59 7.81 16.14 3.09
N LEU A 60 7.19 15.70 1.98
CA LEU A 60 7.24 16.43 0.71
C LEU A 60 6.46 17.76 0.78
N LYS A 61 5.37 17.80 1.59
CA LYS A 61 4.56 19.00 1.82
C LYS A 61 5.18 19.90 2.90
N ASP A 62 5.64 19.30 3.99
CA ASP A 62 6.24 20.01 5.13
C ASP A 62 7.36 19.15 5.74
N LYS A 63 8.59 19.62 5.66
CA LYS A 63 9.78 18.93 6.17
C LYS A 63 9.77 18.69 7.69
N GLU A 64 9.04 19.52 8.43
CA GLU A 64 8.91 19.45 9.90
C GLU A 64 7.70 18.62 10.33
N ALA A 65 6.95 18.03 9.38
CA ALA A 65 5.76 17.23 9.69
C ALA A 65 6.12 16.01 10.56
N ALA A 66 5.28 15.75 11.56
CA ALA A 66 5.42 14.55 12.38
C ALA A 66 5.14 13.28 11.56
N THR A 67 6.07 12.34 11.64
CA THR A 67 6.00 11.05 10.95
C THR A 67 5.51 9.94 11.86
N ASP A 68 4.89 8.93 11.24
CA ASP A 68 4.52 7.69 11.90
C ASP A 68 5.78 6.82 12.08
N PHE A 69 5.95 6.24 13.27
CA PHE A 69 7.10 5.38 13.58
C PHE A 69 6.94 3.93 13.11
N GLU A 70 5.77 3.55 12.59
CA GLU A 70 5.51 2.18 12.14
C GLU A 70 6.13 1.86 10.77
N GLY A 71 6.64 2.84 10.04
CA GLY A 71 7.32 2.66 8.77
C GLY A 71 8.65 1.89 8.88
N ASN A 72 9.24 1.59 7.72
CA ASN A 72 10.56 0.97 7.63
C ASN A 72 11.69 1.99 7.74
N TYR A 73 11.39 3.25 7.41
CA TYR A 73 12.38 4.34 7.35
C TYR A 73 12.07 5.42 8.37
N SER A 74 13.10 5.93 9.01
CA SER A 74 13.02 7.10 9.87
C SER A 74 12.75 8.37 9.07
N GLN A 75 12.30 9.42 9.75
CA GLN A 75 12.12 10.76 9.16
C GLN A 75 13.39 11.26 8.46
N ASN A 76 14.56 11.08 9.12
CA ASN A 76 15.84 11.53 8.58
C ASN A 76 16.23 10.77 7.29
N GLU A 77 15.95 9.48 7.20
CA GLU A 77 16.20 8.69 6.00
C GLU A 77 15.31 9.13 4.85
N LEU A 78 14.01 9.37 5.10
CA LEU A 78 13.11 9.88 4.06
C LEU A 78 13.48 11.29 3.61
N LEU A 79 13.90 12.18 4.51
CA LEU A 79 14.40 13.51 4.14
C LEU A 79 15.71 13.44 3.34
N ALA A 80 16.61 12.53 3.69
CA ALA A 80 17.84 12.29 2.93
C ALA A 80 17.51 11.78 1.52
N LEU A 81 16.55 10.85 1.38
CA LEU A 81 16.07 10.37 0.08
C LEU A 81 15.50 11.52 -0.77
N ILE A 82 14.64 12.38 -0.19
CA ILE A 82 14.07 13.53 -0.89
C ILE A 82 15.19 14.48 -1.36
N SER A 83 16.21 14.74 -0.52
CA SER A 83 17.33 15.62 -0.86
C SER A 83 18.17 15.03 -1.99
N SER A 84 18.52 13.76 -1.92
CA SER A 84 19.27 13.03 -2.95
C SER A 84 18.57 13.09 -4.33
N VAL A 85 17.24 12.89 -4.35
CA VAL A 85 16.48 13.01 -5.62
C VAL A 85 16.50 14.45 -6.16
N ARG A 86 16.40 15.48 -5.28
CA ARG A 86 16.46 16.89 -5.69
C ARG A 86 17.83 17.27 -6.25
N GLU A 87 18.89 16.66 -5.75
CA GLU A 87 20.27 16.88 -6.19
C GLU A 87 20.61 16.11 -7.46
N GLY A 88 19.73 15.18 -7.88
CA GLY A 88 19.92 14.38 -9.08
C GLY A 88 20.89 13.22 -8.89
N ASP A 89 21.07 12.76 -7.66
CA ASP A 89 21.92 11.62 -7.34
C ASP A 89 21.37 10.31 -7.93
N ALA A 90 22.25 9.33 -8.09
CA ALA A 90 21.85 8.00 -8.51
C ALA A 90 20.96 7.33 -7.44
N PRO A 91 19.95 6.52 -7.86
CA PRO A 91 19.07 5.81 -6.94
C PRO A 91 19.84 4.93 -5.94
N ASP A 92 19.58 5.13 -4.65
CA ASP A 92 20.16 4.30 -3.59
C ASP A 92 19.37 3.00 -3.46
N LYS A 93 20.04 1.86 -3.60
CA LYS A 93 19.44 0.50 -3.53
C LYS A 93 18.89 0.12 -2.16
N ARG A 94 19.11 0.93 -1.13
CA ARG A 94 18.51 0.74 0.19
C ARG A 94 17.00 1.01 0.18
N TYR A 95 16.56 1.84 -0.74
CA TYR A 95 15.16 2.21 -0.89
C TYR A 95 14.52 1.47 -2.07
N PRO A 96 13.21 1.14 -1.99
CA PRO A 96 12.44 0.67 -3.14
C PRO A 96 12.53 1.65 -4.32
N SER A 97 12.75 1.14 -5.52
CA SER A 97 12.93 1.98 -6.71
C SER A 97 11.76 2.93 -6.96
N TYR A 98 10.55 2.49 -6.67
CA TYR A 98 9.35 3.30 -6.88
C TYR A 98 9.33 4.59 -6.07
N LEU A 99 9.98 4.64 -4.90
CA LEU A 99 10.06 5.87 -4.08
C LEU A 99 10.86 6.95 -4.80
N TYR A 100 11.99 6.57 -5.42
CA TYR A 100 12.79 7.49 -6.23
C TYR A 100 12.00 7.98 -7.45
N GLU A 101 11.37 7.07 -8.17
CA GLU A 101 10.55 7.37 -9.35
C GLU A 101 9.40 8.31 -8.99
N PHE A 102 8.70 8.02 -7.89
CA PHE A 102 7.60 8.85 -7.40
C PHE A 102 8.07 10.25 -6.99
N ILE A 103 9.15 10.36 -6.20
CA ILE A 103 9.66 11.69 -5.77
C ILE A 103 10.05 12.52 -7.00
N THR A 104 10.73 11.91 -7.98
CA THR A 104 11.09 12.58 -9.22
C THR A 104 9.86 13.12 -9.95
N ALA A 105 8.83 12.30 -10.10
CA ALA A 105 7.58 12.71 -10.72
C ALA A 105 6.83 13.77 -9.90
N TYR A 106 6.77 13.61 -8.57
CA TYR A 106 6.15 14.57 -7.66
C TYR A 106 6.76 15.98 -7.75
N LEU A 107 8.10 16.06 -7.83
CA LEU A 107 8.80 17.33 -7.96
C LEU A 107 8.57 18.03 -9.31
N ALA A 108 8.10 17.31 -10.31
CA ALA A 108 7.74 17.85 -11.62
C ALA A 108 6.26 18.26 -11.73
N LEU A 109 5.41 17.92 -10.73
CA LEU A 109 3.99 18.28 -10.74
C LEU A 109 3.77 19.78 -10.55
N SER A 110 2.79 20.31 -11.26
CA SER A 110 2.25 21.66 -10.98
C SER A 110 1.42 21.65 -9.70
N ALA A 111 1.18 22.84 -9.14
CA ALA A 111 0.34 22.99 -7.95
C ALA A 111 -1.09 22.45 -8.16
N GLU A 112 -1.60 22.51 -9.39
CA GLU A 112 -2.92 22.02 -9.76
C GLU A 112 -2.97 20.48 -9.85
N GLU A 113 -1.83 19.81 -10.04
CA GLU A 113 -1.73 18.35 -10.16
C GLU A 113 -1.42 17.65 -8.83
N LEU A 114 -1.06 18.39 -7.79
CA LEU A 114 -0.69 17.81 -6.49
C LEU A 114 -1.83 17.00 -5.83
N TYR A 115 -3.08 17.20 -6.22
CA TYR A 115 -4.21 16.44 -5.68
C TYR A 115 -4.15 14.94 -6.05
N CYS A 116 -3.51 14.58 -7.16
CA CYS A 116 -3.38 13.18 -7.58
C CYS A 116 -2.12 12.48 -7.05
N ALA A 117 -1.30 13.17 -6.25
CA ALA A 117 -0.01 12.63 -5.79
C ALA A 117 -0.18 11.36 -4.92
N GLU A 118 -1.24 11.28 -4.12
CA GLU A 118 -1.52 10.11 -3.29
C GLU A 118 -1.87 8.89 -4.14
N ASP A 119 -2.72 9.06 -5.15
CA ASP A 119 -3.09 8.00 -6.09
C ASP A 119 -1.90 7.55 -6.92
N MET A 120 -1.06 8.50 -7.35
CA MET A 120 0.20 8.23 -8.05
C MET A 120 1.14 7.35 -7.21
N LEU A 121 1.35 7.72 -5.94
CA LEU A 121 2.18 6.96 -5.02
C LEU A 121 1.60 5.58 -4.77
N SER A 122 0.29 5.50 -4.58
CA SER A 122 -0.43 4.23 -4.42
C SER A 122 -0.24 3.33 -5.65
N ALA A 123 -0.36 3.87 -6.86
CA ALA A 123 -0.14 3.12 -8.10
C ALA A 123 1.28 2.54 -8.17
N CYS A 124 2.30 3.34 -7.86
CA CYS A 124 3.70 2.90 -7.83
C CYS A 124 3.94 1.82 -6.77
N TYR A 125 3.39 2.01 -5.57
CA TYR A 125 3.50 1.07 -4.46
C TYR A 125 2.89 -0.30 -4.79
N TYR A 126 1.63 -0.33 -5.25
CA TYR A 126 0.98 -1.58 -5.61
C TYR A 126 1.69 -2.28 -6.76
N ALA A 127 2.12 -1.55 -7.79
CA ALA A 127 2.89 -2.12 -8.89
C ALA A 127 4.21 -2.75 -8.41
N TYR A 128 4.92 -2.09 -7.49
CA TYR A 128 6.15 -2.60 -6.89
C TYR A 128 5.87 -3.85 -6.04
N ALA A 129 4.89 -3.80 -5.16
CA ALA A 129 4.57 -4.90 -4.25
C ALA A 129 4.05 -6.15 -4.97
N MET A 130 3.24 -5.99 -6.01
CA MET A 130 2.78 -7.10 -6.85
C MET A 130 3.92 -7.77 -7.64
N ASN A 131 5.02 -7.07 -7.88
CA ASN A 131 6.22 -7.61 -8.55
C ASN A 131 7.27 -8.17 -7.60
N CYS A 132 6.93 -8.48 -6.35
CA CYS A 132 7.87 -8.95 -5.32
C CYS A 132 8.45 -10.36 -5.54
N GLY A 133 7.96 -11.11 -6.52
CA GLY A 133 8.39 -12.47 -6.83
C GLY A 133 7.88 -13.55 -5.87
N ASN A 134 6.98 -13.22 -4.94
CA ASN A 134 6.27 -14.17 -4.09
C ASN A 134 4.79 -14.15 -4.48
N GLN A 135 4.27 -15.29 -4.96
CA GLN A 135 2.91 -15.39 -5.49
C GLN A 135 1.83 -15.02 -4.45
N PHE A 136 1.96 -15.49 -3.22
CA PHE A 136 0.99 -15.19 -2.17
C PHE A 136 0.96 -13.69 -1.86
N VAL A 137 2.12 -13.08 -1.65
CA VAL A 137 2.23 -11.64 -1.34
C VAL A 137 1.72 -10.80 -2.53
N SER A 138 2.10 -11.16 -3.75
CA SER A 138 1.63 -10.50 -4.97
C SER A 138 0.10 -10.54 -5.08
N SER A 139 -0.50 -11.73 -4.92
CA SER A 139 -1.97 -11.89 -4.96
C SER A 139 -2.67 -11.16 -3.82
N TRP A 140 -2.05 -11.07 -2.64
CA TRP A 140 -2.58 -10.29 -1.52
C TRP A 140 -2.66 -8.80 -1.86
N PHE A 141 -1.60 -8.24 -2.45
CA PHE A 141 -1.60 -6.83 -2.85
C PHE A 141 -2.58 -6.54 -3.98
N GLU A 142 -2.68 -7.44 -4.96
CA GLU A 142 -3.67 -7.34 -6.03
C GLU A 142 -5.11 -7.36 -5.48
N PHE A 143 -5.41 -8.29 -4.58
CA PHE A 143 -6.70 -8.37 -3.91
C PHE A 143 -7.05 -7.08 -3.16
N ASN A 144 -6.11 -6.54 -2.38
CA ASN A 144 -6.34 -5.28 -1.65
C ASN A 144 -6.55 -4.10 -2.61
N LEU A 145 -5.75 -4.00 -3.68
CA LEU A 145 -5.94 -2.98 -4.70
C LEU A 145 -7.32 -3.07 -5.34
N ASN A 146 -7.75 -4.26 -5.70
CA ASN A 146 -9.04 -4.50 -6.34
C ASN A 146 -10.21 -4.10 -5.41
N ILE A 147 -10.15 -4.47 -4.13
CA ILE A 147 -11.16 -4.04 -3.14
C ILE A 147 -11.19 -2.52 -3.03
N ASN A 148 -10.04 -1.87 -2.86
CA ASN A 148 -9.96 -0.42 -2.72
C ASN A 148 -10.54 0.29 -3.96
N ASN A 149 -10.23 -0.18 -5.17
CA ASN A 149 -10.77 0.36 -6.41
C ASN A 149 -12.28 0.19 -6.53
N ILE A 150 -12.81 -0.98 -6.15
CA ILE A 150 -14.27 -1.22 -6.14
C ILE A 150 -14.96 -0.25 -5.18
N LEU A 151 -14.44 -0.11 -3.95
CA LEU A 151 -15.00 0.80 -2.94
C LEU A 151 -14.93 2.26 -3.39
N ALA A 152 -13.79 2.69 -3.95
CA ALA A 152 -13.61 4.03 -4.49
C ALA A 152 -14.58 4.32 -5.65
N ALA A 153 -14.72 3.38 -6.58
CA ALA A 153 -15.61 3.50 -7.73
C ALA A 153 -17.10 3.55 -7.34
N LEU A 154 -17.53 2.71 -6.40
CA LEU A 154 -18.89 2.73 -5.87
C LEU A 154 -19.19 4.06 -5.17
N THR A 155 -18.21 4.56 -4.41
CA THR A 155 -18.29 5.87 -3.76
C THR A 155 -18.37 7.00 -4.79
N ALA A 156 -17.52 6.98 -5.81
CA ALA A 156 -17.55 7.96 -6.90
C ALA A 156 -18.90 7.99 -7.61
N ARG A 157 -19.49 6.83 -7.91
CA ARG A 157 -20.85 6.77 -8.50
C ARG A 157 -21.91 7.34 -7.56
N LYS A 158 -21.85 7.04 -6.27
CA LYS A 158 -22.79 7.60 -5.26
C LYS A 158 -22.75 9.13 -5.26
N TYR A 159 -21.58 9.72 -5.42
CA TYR A 159 -21.39 11.17 -5.43
C TYR A 159 -21.34 11.80 -6.84
N LYS A 160 -21.61 11.02 -7.89
CA LYS A 160 -21.59 11.46 -9.30
C LYS A 160 -20.23 12.02 -9.74
N MET A 161 -19.17 11.46 -9.22
CA MET A 161 -17.78 11.74 -9.62
C MET A 161 -17.38 10.82 -10.78
N ASP A 162 -16.35 11.21 -11.52
CA ASP A 162 -15.77 10.36 -12.58
C ASP A 162 -15.01 9.19 -11.96
N VAL A 163 -15.50 7.97 -12.21
CA VAL A 163 -14.92 6.72 -11.73
C VAL A 163 -13.48 6.54 -12.24
N SER A 164 -13.20 6.98 -13.47
CA SER A 164 -11.87 6.81 -14.07
C SER A 164 -10.76 7.54 -13.31
N GLN A 165 -11.10 8.60 -12.59
CA GLN A 165 -10.15 9.42 -11.83
C GLN A 165 -9.80 8.86 -10.44
N VAL A 166 -10.62 7.94 -9.91
CA VAL A 166 -10.42 7.39 -8.56
C VAL A 166 -9.88 5.97 -8.56
N VAL A 167 -9.75 5.35 -9.73
CA VAL A 167 -9.26 3.98 -9.89
C VAL A 167 -7.76 3.95 -10.09
N VAL A 168 -7.06 3.27 -9.21
CA VAL A 168 -5.60 3.18 -9.16
C VAL A 168 -5.11 1.88 -9.78
N GLY A 169 -3.93 1.92 -10.41
CA GLY A 169 -3.26 0.73 -10.95
C GLY A 169 -3.83 0.23 -12.28
N LYS A 170 -3.37 -0.94 -12.70
CA LYS A 170 -3.64 -1.53 -14.03
C LYS A 170 -3.92 -3.04 -13.96
N THR A 171 -4.66 -3.50 -12.93
CA THR A 171 -5.15 -4.87 -12.89
C THR A 171 -6.34 -5.04 -13.84
N ASP A 172 -6.69 -6.27 -14.21
CA ASP A 172 -7.87 -6.54 -15.04
C ASP A 172 -9.14 -5.97 -14.38
N VAL A 173 -9.25 -6.12 -13.05
CA VAL A 173 -10.36 -5.54 -12.27
C VAL A 173 -10.35 -4.00 -12.33
N SER A 174 -9.17 -3.38 -12.22
CA SER A 174 -9.04 -1.92 -12.34
C SER A 174 -9.54 -1.42 -13.70
N GLU A 175 -9.19 -2.11 -14.79
CA GLU A 175 -9.64 -1.75 -16.14
C GLU A 175 -11.15 -1.98 -16.33
N MET A 176 -11.69 -3.07 -15.80
CA MET A 176 -13.14 -3.33 -15.82
C MET A 176 -13.91 -2.25 -15.07
N VAL A 177 -13.46 -1.90 -13.86
CA VAL A 177 -14.08 -0.85 -13.04
C VAL A 177 -14.02 0.51 -13.74
N ARG A 178 -12.90 0.84 -14.39
CA ARG A 178 -12.68 2.11 -15.08
C ARG A 178 -13.55 2.28 -16.31
N THR A 179 -13.81 1.19 -17.04
CA THR A 179 -14.48 1.24 -18.36
C THR A 179 -15.93 0.81 -18.36
N SER A 180 -16.38 0.04 -17.36
CA SER A 180 -17.71 -0.54 -17.33
C SER A 180 -18.77 0.46 -16.83
N ASN A 181 -19.90 0.51 -17.56
CA ASN A 181 -21.09 1.26 -17.15
C ASN A 181 -22.11 0.37 -16.39
N ALA A 182 -21.88 -0.94 -16.27
CA ALA A 182 -22.76 -1.84 -15.53
C ALA A 182 -22.80 -1.47 -14.03
N ARG A 183 -23.91 -1.74 -13.35
CA ARG A 183 -24.10 -1.40 -11.95
C ARG A 183 -23.03 -2.06 -11.05
N ASP A 184 -22.67 -3.26 -11.36
CA ASP A 184 -21.69 -4.11 -10.67
C ASP A 184 -20.32 -4.12 -11.37
N PHE A 185 -20.08 -3.22 -12.32
CA PHE A 185 -18.89 -3.18 -13.18
C PHE A 185 -18.64 -4.47 -13.99
N GLY A 186 -19.61 -5.40 -14.02
CA GLY A 186 -19.43 -6.74 -14.60
C GLY A 186 -18.61 -7.68 -13.74
N LEU A 187 -18.47 -7.38 -12.44
CA LEU A 187 -17.60 -8.12 -11.52
C LEU A 187 -18.33 -9.21 -10.73
N SER A 188 -19.66 -9.19 -10.65
CA SER A 188 -20.45 -10.14 -9.85
C SER A 188 -20.28 -11.60 -10.27
N GLU A 189 -20.01 -11.86 -11.55
CA GLU A 189 -19.78 -13.22 -12.08
C GLU A 189 -18.31 -13.66 -11.99
N ILE A 190 -17.38 -12.71 -11.74
CA ILE A 190 -15.94 -12.95 -11.81
C ILE A 190 -15.31 -13.00 -10.42
N LEU A 191 -15.81 -12.17 -9.49
CA LEU A 191 -15.28 -12.04 -8.14
C LEU A 191 -16.27 -12.58 -7.11
N GLU A 192 -15.97 -13.75 -6.57
CA GLU A 192 -16.80 -14.41 -5.54
C GLU A 192 -17.03 -13.53 -4.29
N TYR A 193 -16.09 -12.60 -4.00
CA TYR A 193 -16.16 -11.70 -2.86
C TYR A 193 -16.85 -10.35 -3.15
N PHE A 194 -17.32 -10.12 -4.39
CA PHE A 194 -17.88 -8.82 -4.77
C PHE A 194 -19.13 -8.45 -3.95
N GLU A 195 -20.01 -9.41 -3.69
CA GLU A 195 -21.21 -9.18 -2.88
C GLU A 195 -20.87 -8.81 -1.43
N GLN A 196 -19.83 -9.44 -0.84
CA GLN A 196 -19.36 -9.10 0.50
C GLN A 196 -18.80 -7.67 0.56
N VAL A 197 -18.09 -7.23 -0.48
CA VAL A 197 -17.61 -5.84 -0.59
C VAL A 197 -18.78 -4.87 -0.68
N LEU A 198 -19.82 -5.18 -1.45
CA LEU A 198 -21.04 -4.36 -1.52
C LEU A 198 -21.75 -4.26 -0.17
N LEU A 199 -21.88 -5.37 0.54
CA LEU A 199 -22.52 -5.39 1.86
C LEU A 199 -21.76 -4.58 2.89
N SER A 200 -20.43 -4.53 2.82
CA SER A 200 -19.62 -3.70 3.73
C SER A 200 -19.90 -2.21 3.61
N LEU A 201 -20.30 -1.72 2.41
CA LEU A 201 -20.68 -0.32 2.19
C LEU A 201 -22.06 0.07 2.74
N ILE A 202 -22.93 -0.91 3.01
CA ILE A 202 -24.27 -0.63 3.55
C ILE A 202 -24.18 -0.30 5.05
N HIS A 203 -23.09 -0.69 5.70
CA HIS A 203 -22.84 -0.48 7.14
C HIS A 203 -21.91 0.72 7.44
N ILE A 204 -21.47 1.44 6.41
CA ILE A 204 -20.71 2.69 6.49
C ILE A 204 -21.63 3.85 6.05
#